data_2233cf1177d2bd9edaf9bb0e8fa86159
#
_entry.id   2233cf1177d2bd9edaf9bb0e8fa86159
#
_cell.length_a   1.000
_cell.length_b   1.000
_cell.length_c   1.000
_cell.angle_alpha   90.00
_cell.angle_beta   90.00
_cell.angle_gamma   90.00
#
_symmetry.space_group_name_H-M   'P 1'
#
loop_
_entity.id
_entity.type
_entity.pdbx_description
1 polymer ?
#
loop_
_entity_poly.entity_id
_entity_poly.type
_entity_poly.pdbx_seq_one_letter_code
_entity_poly.pdbx_strand_id
1 'polypeptide(L)'
;MKRRLLSALLASSLLVATGCTITIGHPPNASGSPANRPTTTLSPQITGVPGATGRIAVLDGGGTLTALDADGSNAVVIADSVPGKTLVRQPTWSPDGTHIAWVRLAADGTSADVMTAAADGTRPTDTPVAAPFYLSWDPTSSRIVYLGGSATADIELGLVDVASGTSAPIDAGSPFYLSWAPTGKQLLVHVGTDRLDRLAIDGTHTSLGDVPGTFTAPVWTADGRTFIYAAQSSGGGQRLVAYDLGTHHREVLARFNGTISFVVSPDGQRVAFQVLRGSTVVTPLSVIDRTTGKIHRVATEYSPAFFWSPRGDKLLSLLPELTPQRLWFRWGVWDHGSSFTTGRFVPSLVFSRDYLQFFEQYAQSMSLWSPDGSAFVYAGESESGGSGVWIQPATPDAAPVHLADGVFATWSPA
;
A
#
# COMPACT_ATOMS: atom_id res chain seq x y z
N MET A 1 -21.62 14.41 -18.92
CA MET A 1 -20.41 15.01 -18.31
C MET A 1 -19.82 14.15 -17.20
N LYS A 2 -20.60 13.56 -16.28
CA LYS A 2 -20.12 12.67 -15.19
C LYS A 2 -19.28 11.46 -15.65
N ARG A 3 -19.54 10.88 -16.83
CA ARG A 3 -18.82 9.70 -17.36
C ARG A 3 -17.37 9.96 -17.85
N ARG A 4 -17.04 11.21 -18.26
CA ARG A 4 -15.71 11.51 -18.85
C ARG A 4 -14.60 11.78 -17.83
N LEU A 5 -14.94 12.21 -16.62
CA LEU A 5 -13.97 12.48 -15.54
C LEU A 5 -13.57 11.20 -14.78
N LEU A 6 -14.50 10.23 -14.63
CA LEU A 6 -14.13 8.90 -14.12
C LEU A 6 -13.16 8.17 -15.09
N SER A 7 -13.31 8.39 -16.41
CA SER A 7 -12.41 7.81 -17.42
C SER A 7 -10.96 8.31 -17.29
N ALA A 8 -10.72 9.50 -16.77
CA ALA A 8 -9.38 10.05 -16.59
C ALA A 8 -8.62 9.38 -15.43
N LEU A 9 -9.33 8.97 -14.38
CA LEU A 9 -8.73 8.21 -13.26
C LEU A 9 -8.46 6.74 -13.64
N LEU A 10 -9.27 6.18 -14.55
CA LEU A 10 -9.13 4.80 -15.03
C LEU A 10 -8.11 4.65 -16.17
N ALA A 11 -7.83 5.73 -16.92
CA ALA A 11 -6.85 5.69 -18.01
C ALA A 11 -5.39 5.65 -17.51
N SER A 12 -5.14 5.99 -16.25
CA SER A 12 -3.78 5.94 -15.67
C SER A 12 -3.30 4.52 -15.37
N SER A 13 -4.17 3.53 -15.33
CA SER A 13 -3.82 2.13 -15.06
C SER A 13 -3.41 1.33 -16.30
N LEU A 14 -3.38 1.94 -17.50
CA LEU A 14 -3.04 1.27 -18.78
C LEU A 14 -1.79 1.85 -19.49
N LEU A 15 -1.01 2.70 -18.81
CA LEU A 15 0.19 3.33 -19.37
C LEU A 15 1.47 2.90 -18.63
N VAL A 16 1.73 1.61 -18.58
CA VAL A 16 3.05 1.07 -18.27
C VAL A 16 3.57 0.37 -19.52
N ALA A 17 3.89 1.10 -20.55
CA ALA A 17 4.78 0.68 -21.64
C ALA A 17 5.03 1.82 -22.63
N THR A 18 5.48 2.98 -22.19
CA THR A 18 6.25 3.90 -23.04
C THR A 18 6.98 4.89 -22.16
N GLY A 19 8.29 4.98 -22.35
CA GLY A 19 9.22 5.75 -21.52
C GLY A 19 8.75 7.18 -21.23
N CYS A 20 8.58 7.50 -19.98
CA CYS A 20 8.41 8.85 -19.50
C CYS A 20 9.79 9.50 -19.32
N THR A 21 10.19 10.28 -20.28
CA THR A 21 11.24 11.29 -20.09
C THR A 21 10.66 12.37 -19.19
N ILE A 22 11.07 12.44 -17.93
CA ILE A 22 10.69 13.51 -16.99
C ILE A 22 11.52 14.73 -17.35
N THR A 23 10.92 15.70 -18.04
CA THR A 23 11.50 17.03 -18.20
C THR A 23 11.18 17.81 -16.93
N ILE A 24 12.18 18.00 -16.08
CA ILE A 24 12.07 18.86 -14.87
C ILE A 24 12.18 20.31 -15.36
N GLY A 25 11.04 21.00 -15.38
CA GLY A 25 11.00 22.44 -15.57
C GLY A 25 11.56 23.14 -14.31
N HIS A 26 12.59 23.95 -14.48
CA HIS A 26 13.13 24.80 -13.42
C HIS A 26 12.13 25.92 -13.08
N PRO A 27 11.79 26.16 -11.83
CA PRO A 27 11.17 27.42 -11.43
C PRO A 27 12.21 28.56 -11.39
N PRO A 28 11.81 29.82 -11.63
CA PRO A 28 12.75 30.94 -11.66
C PRO A 28 13.35 31.22 -10.29
N ASN A 29 14.65 31.58 -10.30
CA ASN A 29 15.42 32.01 -9.13
C ASN A 29 14.70 33.09 -8.33
N ALA A 30 14.34 32.79 -7.10
CA ALA A 30 14.04 33.77 -6.07
C ALA A 30 15.23 33.83 -5.11
N SER A 31 16.02 34.91 -5.20
CA SER A 31 17.03 35.29 -4.22
C SER A 31 16.33 35.77 -2.95
N GLY A 32 16.25 34.93 -1.94
CA GLY A 32 15.74 35.25 -0.61
C GLY A 32 16.71 34.75 0.47
N SER A 33 17.07 35.63 1.39
CA SER A 33 17.89 35.39 2.60
C SER A 33 17.44 34.12 3.36
N PRO A 34 18.33 33.50 4.17
CA PRO A 34 17.99 32.26 4.91
C PRO A 34 16.92 32.59 5.95
N ALA A 35 15.68 32.29 5.59
CA ALA A 35 14.56 32.32 6.51
C ALA A 35 14.64 31.12 7.44
N ASN A 36 14.41 31.38 8.70
CA ASN A 36 14.29 30.43 9.79
C ASN A 36 13.64 29.11 9.36
N ARG A 37 14.35 28.01 9.62
CA ARG A 37 13.85 26.66 9.51
C ARG A 37 12.55 26.56 10.31
N PRO A 38 11.40 26.17 9.73
CA PRO A 38 10.24 25.88 10.56
C PRO A 38 10.58 24.66 11.41
N THR A 39 10.79 24.88 12.69
CA THR A 39 10.70 23.83 13.69
C THR A 39 9.34 23.20 13.53
N THR A 40 9.26 21.89 13.32
CA THR A 40 8.01 21.14 13.31
C THR A 40 7.30 21.44 14.62
N THR A 41 6.37 22.37 14.59
CA THR A 41 5.55 22.69 15.76
C THR A 41 4.50 21.59 15.81
N LEU A 42 4.72 20.58 16.64
CA LEU A 42 3.67 19.65 17.03
C LEU A 42 2.51 20.50 17.59
N SER A 43 1.33 20.34 17.04
CA SER A 43 0.15 21.06 17.50
C SER A 43 -0.04 20.83 19.00
N PRO A 44 -0.23 21.88 19.81
CA PRO A 44 -0.45 21.70 21.23
C PRO A 44 -1.81 21.04 21.47
N GLN A 45 -1.82 19.97 22.24
CA GLN A 45 -2.98 19.19 22.70
C GLN A 45 -3.72 18.37 21.62
N ILE A 46 -3.08 17.30 21.21
CA ILE A 46 -3.79 16.18 20.61
C ILE A 46 -4.35 15.35 21.77
N THR A 47 -5.65 15.41 21.98
CA THR A 47 -6.34 14.37 22.74
C THR A 47 -6.41 13.18 21.79
N GLY A 48 -5.51 12.19 21.98
CA GLY A 48 -5.44 11.01 21.13
C GLY A 48 -6.79 10.31 21.03
N VAL A 49 -6.94 9.47 20.03
CA VAL A 49 -8.13 8.61 19.92
C VAL A 49 -8.09 7.60 21.06
N PRO A 50 -9.04 7.64 22.02
CA PRO A 50 -9.02 6.74 23.16
C PRO A 50 -9.00 5.28 22.70
N GLY A 51 -8.01 4.52 23.16
CA GLY A 51 -7.88 3.09 22.86
C GLY A 51 -7.06 2.76 21.61
N ALA A 52 -6.72 3.71 20.76
CA ALA A 52 -5.82 3.45 19.63
C ALA A 52 -4.39 3.19 20.15
N THR A 53 -3.83 2.06 19.78
CA THR A 53 -2.48 1.61 20.18
C THR A 53 -1.54 1.60 18.99
N GLY A 54 -0.24 1.44 19.26
CA GLY A 54 0.79 1.39 18.24
C GLY A 54 1.32 2.77 17.84
N ARG A 55 2.37 2.77 17.04
CA ARG A 55 3.05 3.98 16.56
C ARG A 55 2.69 4.29 15.12
N ILE A 56 2.82 5.56 14.75
CA ILE A 56 2.55 6.04 13.40
C ILE A 56 3.84 6.63 12.83
N ALA A 57 4.21 6.20 11.63
CA ALA A 57 5.25 6.85 10.85
C ALA A 57 4.61 7.91 9.96
N VAL A 58 5.09 9.14 10.07
CA VAL A 58 4.63 10.31 9.31
C VAL A 58 5.78 10.83 8.47
N LEU A 59 5.55 10.98 7.17
CA LEU A 59 6.44 11.68 6.25
C LEU A 59 5.87 13.08 5.98
N ASP A 60 6.63 14.10 6.31
CA ASP A 60 6.23 15.49 6.05
C ASP A 60 6.55 15.95 4.61
N GLY A 61 6.09 17.15 4.25
CA GLY A 61 6.33 17.73 2.93
C GLY A 61 7.79 18.12 2.66
N GLY A 62 8.60 18.23 3.70
CA GLY A 62 10.05 18.48 3.63
C GLY A 62 10.87 17.20 3.48
N GLY A 63 10.25 16.04 3.67
CA GLY A 63 10.89 14.72 3.62
C GLY A 63 11.47 14.26 4.95
N THR A 64 11.01 14.81 6.07
CA THR A 64 11.32 14.32 7.40
C THR A 64 10.39 13.15 7.72
N LEU A 65 10.94 12.00 8.10
CA LEU A 65 10.24 10.83 8.58
C LEU A 65 10.27 10.80 10.11
N THR A 66 9.11 10.89 10.74
CA THR A 66 8.95 10.89 12.19
C THR A 66 8.09 9.72 12.62
N ALA A 67 8.47 9.00 13.67
CA ALA A 67 7.63 8.03 14.35
C ALA A 67 7.10 8.61 15.65
N LEU A 68 5.78 8.51 15.90
CA LEU A 68 5.12 9.05 17.09
C LEU A 68 3.96 8.15 17.52
N ASP A 69 3.52 8.31 18.75
CA ASP A 69 2.35 7.60 19.24
C ASP A 69 1.05 8.20 18.69
N ALA A 70 -0.05 7.46 18.77
CA ALA A 70 -1.35 7.88 18.23
C ALA A 70 -1.92 9.16 18.90
N ASP A 71 -1.40 9.55 20.06
CA ASP A 71 -1.73 10.81 20.75
C ASP A 71 -0.77 11.96 20.40
N GLY A 72 0.17 11.73 19.48
CA GLY A 72 1.20 12.70 19.10
C GLY A 72 2.39 12.77 20.03
N SER A 73 2.40 12.03 21.13
CA SER A 73 3.53 11.97 22.06
C SER A 73 4.68 11.10 21.52
N ASN A 74 5.80 11.09 22.25
CA ASN A 74 6.98 10.27 21.98
C ASN A 74 7.50 10.37 20.51
N ALA A 75 7.40 11.56 19.92
CA ALA A 75 7.85 11.81 18.58
C ALA A 75 9.38 11.69 18.45
N VAL A 76 9.82 10.87 17.50
CA VAL A 76 11.23 10.62 17.20
C VAL A 76 11.46 10.82 15.70
N VAL A 77 12.43 11.63 15.31
CA VAL A 77 12.88 11.76 13.92
C VAL A 77 13.68 10.51 13.55
N ILE A 78 13.17 9.75 12.59
CA ILE A 78 13.81 8.53 12.08
C ILE A 78 14.79 8.87 10.95
N ALA A 79 14.38 9.77 10.05
CA ALA A 79 15.19 10.21 8.92
C ALA A 79 14.82 11.62 8.51
N ASP A 80 15.77 12.29 7.88
CA ASP A 80 15.57 13.63 7.33
C ASP A 80 16.14 13.72 5.91
N SER A 81 15.38 14.32 5.00
CA SER A 81 15.87 14.66 3.67
C SER A 81 16.85 15.81 3.76
N VAL A 82 17.93 15.75 2.98
CA VAL A 82 18.84 16.87 2.80
C VAL A 82 18.43 17.62 1.54
N PRO A 83 17.92 18.86 1.65
CA PRO A 83 17.44 19.62 0.49
C PRO A 83 18.46 19.67 -0.65
N GLY A 84 18.01 19.30 -1.86
CA GLY A 84 18.86 19.22 -3.05
C GLY A 84 19.90 18.08 -3.07
N LYS A 85 19.92 17.20 -2.06
CA LYS A 85 20.86 16.07 -1.99
C LYS A 85 20.18 14.73 -1.88
N THR A 86 19.24 14.57 -0.95
CA THR A 86 18.56 13.28 -0.70
C THR A 86 17.07 13.47 -0.50
N LEU A 87 16.31 12.41 -0.84
CA LEU A 87 14.88 12.32 -0.64
C LEU A 87 14.58 11.06 0.18
N VAL A 88 13.68 11.18 1.15
CA VAL A 88 13.11 10.06 1.92
C VAL A 88 11.80 9.66 1.29
N ARG A 89 11.62 8.37 1.00
CA ARG A 89 10.42 7.82 0.35
C ARG A 89 10.08 6.44 0.89
N GLN A 90 8.85 5.98 0.64
CA GLN A 90 8.39 4.60 0.86
C GLN A 90 8.64 4.07 2.28
N PRO A 91 8.31 4.82 3.37
CA PRO A 91 8.47 4.30 4.71
C PRO A 91 7.53 3.10 4.94
N THR A 92 8.06 2.06 5.57
CA THR A 92 7.31 0.85 5.93
C THR A 92 7.78 0.27 7.25
N TRP A 93 6.85 -0.17 8.11
CA TRP A 93 7.13 -0.81 9.37
C TRP A 93 7.50 -2.28 9.19
N SER A 94 8.40 -2.79 10.02
CA SER A 94 8.56 -4.24 10.18
C SER A 94 7.30 -4.85 10.82
N PRO A 95 6.96 -6.11 10.51
CA PRO A 95 5.77 -6.79 11.07
C PRO A 95 5.71 -6.81 12.60
N ASP A 96 6.87 -6.84 13.28
CA ASP A 96 6.97 -6.79 14.74
C ASP A 96 6.93 -5.37 15.33
N GLY A 97 6.82 -4.33 14.48
CA GLY A 97 6.77 -2.93 14.88
C GLY A 97 8.08 -2.37 15.45
N THR A 98 9.18 -3.14 15.45
CA THR A 98 10.42 -2.73 16.11
C THR A 98 11.36 -1.92 15.21
N HIS A 99 11.15 -1.97 13.88
CA HIS A 99 11.98 -1.28 12.89
C HIS A 99 11.13 -0.55 11.85
N ILE A 100 11.75 0.46 11.24
CA ILE A 100 11.21 1.16 10.05
C ILE A 100 12.25 1.03 8.94
N ALA A 101 11.78 0.73 7.73
CA ALA A 101 12.58 0.83 6.50
C ALA A 101 12.06 1.97 5.63
N TRP A 102 12.95 2.57 4.85
CA TRP A 102 12.61 3.59 3.85
C TRP A 102 13.62 3.60 2.71
N VAL A 103 13.27 4.25 1.61
CA VAL A 103 14.19 4.53 0.51
C VAL A 103 14.84 5.88 0.75
N ARG A 104 16.18 5.93 0.75
CA ARG A 104 16.96 7.15 0.59
C ARG A 104 17.40 7.24 -0.88
N LEU A 105 16.91 8.24 -1.60
CA LEU A 105 17.23 8.48 -3.00
C LEU A 105 18.09 9.74 -3.10
N ALA A 106 19.20 9.68 -3.85
CA ALA A 106 19.93 10.89 -4.23
C ALA A 106 19.03 11.79 -5.10
N ALA A 107 19.07 13.11 -4.87
CA ALA A 107 18.18 14.06 -5.57
C ALA A 107 18.40 14.10 -7.09
N ASP A 108 19.60 13.75 -7.54
CA ASP A 108 19.96 13.60 -8.96
C ASP A 108 19.58 12.23 -9.55
N GLY A 109 19.04 11.31 -8.71
CA GLY A 109 18.64 9.97 -9.11
C GLY A 109 19.80 9.01 -9.38
N THR A 110 21.04 9.37 -9.05
CA THR A 110 22.24 8.56 -9.38
C THR A 110 22.43 7.37 -8.46
N SER A 111 21.90 7.42 -7.23
CA SER A 111 22.02 6.35 -6.25
C SER A 111 20.79 6.25 -5.35
N ALA A 112 20.57 5.09 -4.83
CA ALA A 112 19.52 4.81 -3.85
C ALA A 112 19.98 3.76 -2.85
N ASP A 113 19.44 3.85 -1.64
CA ASP A 113 19.66 2.88 -0.57
C ASP A 113 18.32 2.46 0.03
N VAL A 114 18.23 1.20 0.44
CA VAL A 114 17.28 0.77 1.44
C VAL A 114 17.87 1.07 2.80
N MET A 115 17.23 1.96 3.53
CA MET A 115 17.58 2.33 4.89
C MET A 115 16.74 1.55 5.88
N THR A 116 17.31 1.18 7.02
CA THR A 116 16.55 0.68 8.17
C THR A 116 17.02 1.35 9.45
N ALA A 117 16.12 1.48 10.42
CA ALA A 117 16.45 1.90 11.79
C ALA A 117 15.50 1.24 12.78
N ALA A 118 15.90 1.18 14.05
CA ALA A 118 14.97 0.86 15.11
C ALA A 118 13.86 1.93 15.20
N ALA A 119 12.70 1.56 15.74
CA ALA A 119 11.55 2.44 15.86
C ALA A 119 11.81 3.68 16.73
N ASP A 120 12.86 3.67 17.55
CA ASP A 120 13.35 4.81 18.32
C ASP A 120 14.40 5.68 17.59
N GLY A 121 14.61 5.42 16.29
CA GLY A 121 15.58 6.14 15.45
C GLY A 121 17.04 5.72 15.64
N THR A 122 17.31 4.77 16.53
CA THR A 122 18.67 4.28 16.75
C THR A 122 19.10 3.24 15.71
N ARG A 123 20.42 3.00 15.61
CA ARG A 123 21.04 1.97 14.75
C ARG A 123 20.61 2.07 13.27
N PRO A 124 20.71 3.24 12.64
CA PRO A 124 20.43 3.33 11.21
C PRO A 124 21.46 2.52 10.41
N THR A 125 20.98 1.77 9.43
CA THR A 125 21.82 1.06 8.46
C THR A 125 21.46 1.46 7.06
N ASP A 126 22.38 1.37 6.12
CA ASP A 126 22.16 1.61 4.71
C ASP A 126 22.63 0.41 3.88
N THR A 127 21.81 0.08 2.88
CA THR A 127 22.10 -0.98 1.91
C THR A 127 21.92 -0.41 0.52
N PRO A 128 23.02 -0.23 -0.26
CA PRO A 128 22.94 0.25 -1.64
C PRO A 128 22.16 -0.72 -2.54
N VAL A 129 21.23 -0.20 -3.33
CA VAL A 129 20.35 -0.97 -4.21
C VAL A 129 20.03 -0.23 -5.50
N ALA A 130 19.46 -0.92 -6.49
CA ALA A 130 19.01 -0.31 -7.73
C ALA A 130 17.67 0.40 -7.51
N ALA A 131 17.66 1.72 -7.54
CA ALA A 131 16.52 2.65 -7.53
C ALA A 131 15.14 2.06 -7.10
N PRO A 132 14.94 1.72 -5.83
CA PRO A 132 13.76 1.03 -5.36
C PRO A 132 12.54 1.96 -5.34
N PHE A 133 11.38 1.41 -5.68
CA PHE A 133 10.09 2.10 -5.64
C PHE A 133 9.03 1.36 -4.81
N TYR A 134 9.34 0.17 -4.31
CA TYR A 134 8.50 -0.61 -3.41
C TYR A 134 9.37 -1.41 -2.44
N LEU A 135 8.95 -1.46 -1.17
CA LEU A 135 9.59 -2.23 -0.11
C LEU A 135 8.55 -3.12 0.58
N SER A 136 8.95 -4.34 0.93
CA SER A 136 8.14 -5.23 1.75
C SER A 136 9.00 -6.06 2.68
N TRP A 137 8.76 -5.92 3.98
CA TRP A 137 9.37 -6.78 4.99
C TRP A 137 8.89 -8.23 4.88
N ASP A 138 9.75 -9.16 5.16
CA ASP A 138 9.36 -10.54 5.39
C ASP A 138 8.62 -10.66 6.74
N PRO A 139 7.74 -11.67 6.92
CA PRO A 139 6.97 -11.84 8.16
C PRO A 139 7.81 -12.05 9.42
N THR A 140 9.11 -12.34 9.27
CA THR A 140 10.03 -12.54 10.41
C THR A 140 10.79 -11.26 10.79
N SER A 141 10.52 -10.13 10.12
CA SER A 141 11.21 -8.85 10.34
C SER A 141 12.73 -8.89 10.14
N SER A 142 13.22 -9.87 9.39
CA SER A 142 14.67 -10.08 9.18
C SER A 142 15.17 -9.69 7.80
N ARG A 143 14.26 -9.60 6.82
CA ARG A 143 14.60 -9.30 5.43
C ARG A 143 13.59 -8.33 4.81
N ILE A 144 14.04 -7.67 3.76
CA ILE A 144 13.19 -6.79 2.94
C ILE A 144 13.38 -7.18 1.49
N VAL A 145 12.27 -7.42 0.77
CA VAL A 145 12.34 -7.39 -0.69
C VAL A 145 12.05 -5.98 -1.19
N TYR A 146 12.72 -5.61 -2.28
CA TYR A 146 12.43 -4.37 -2.99
C TYR A 146 12.16 -4.66 -4.47
N LEU A 147 11.29 -3.84 -5.06
CA LEU A 147 11.19 -3.72 -6.51
C LEU A 147 11.90 -2.44 -6.93
N GLY A 148 12.83 -2.57 -7.85
CA GLY A 148 13.66 -1.46 -8.33
C GLY A 148 14.12 -1.68 -9.76
N GLY A 149 14.99 -0.79 -10.24
CA GLY A 149 15.56 -0.89 -11.58
C GLY A 149 15.39 0.38 -12.41
N SER A 150 15.92 0.38 -13.63
CA SER A 150 15.83 1.51 -14.54
C SER A 150 14.58 1.42 -15.43
N ALA A 151 14.13 2.58 -15.95
CA ALA A 151 12.97 2.66 -16.86
C ALA A 151 13.16 1.89 -18.19
N THR A 152 14.37 1.46 -18.50
CA THR A 152 14.73 0.76 -19.76
C THR A 152 15.07 -0.71 -19.57
N ALA A 153 15.06 -1.20 -18.32
CA ALA A 153 15.32 -2.59 -17.97
C ALA A 153 14.09 -3.21 -17.28
N ASP A 154 14.08 -4.53 -17.16
CA ASP A 154 13.10 -5.22 -16.32
C ASP A 154 13.16 -4.73 -14.88
N ILE A 155 12.02 -4.80 -14.18
CA ILE A 155 11.98 -4.56 -12.74
C ILE A 155 12.78 -5.67 -12.07
N GLU A 156 13.74 -5.29 -11.24
CA GLU A 156 14.49 -6.21 -10.38
C GLU A 156 13.72 -6.43 -9.08
N LEU A 157 13.58 -7.69 -8.68
CA LEU A 157 13.24 -8.07 -7.32
C LEU A 157 14.54 -8.40 -6.58
N GLY A 158 14.91 -7.55 -5.66
CA GLY A 158 16.07 -7.77 -4.81
C GLY A 158 15.68 -8.11 -3.38
N LEU A 159 16.57 -8.80 -2.67
CA LEU A 159 16.44 -9.17 -1.27
C LEU A 159 17.54 -8.50 -0.46
N VAL A 160 17.16 -7.77 0.58
CA VAL A 160 18.05 -7.19 1.59
C VAL A 160 18.01 -8.07 2.84
N ASP A 161 19.15 -8.48 3.35
CA ASP A 161 19.29 -9.04 4.69
C ASP A 161 19.63 -7.91 5.67
N VAL A 162 18.74 -7.65 6.62
CA VAL A 162 18.82 -6.48 7.49
C VAL A 162 19.98 -6.57 8.48
N ALA A 163 20.30 -7.77 8.93
CA ALA A 163 21.37 -7.98 9.92
C ALA A 163 22.76 -7.77 9.32
N SER A 164 22.98 -8.19 8.07
CA SER A 164 24.27 -8.04 7.40
C SER A 164 24.40 -6.76 6.58
N GLY A 165 23.27 -6.09 6.26
CA GLY A 165 23.26 -4.93 5.36
C GLY A 165 23.66 -5.29 3.92
N THR A 166 23.42 -6.53 3.49
CA THR A 166 23.74 -6.99 2.13
C THR A 166 22.48 -7.14 1.29
N SER A 167 22.59 -6.93 -0.02
CA SER A 167 21.53 -7.16 -0.98
C SER A 167 21.94 -8.05 -2.13
N ALA A 168 20.99 -8.80 -2.68
CA ALA A 168 21.16 -9.59 -3.90
C ALA A 168 19.88 -9.61 -4.73
N PRO A 169 19.96 -9.55 -6.07
CA PRO A 169 18.82 -9.80 -6.93
C PRO A 169 18.41 -11.28 -6.83
N ILE A 170 17.10 -11.55 -6.79
CA ILE A 170 16.56 -12.92 -6.74
C ILE A 170 15.63 -13.23 -7.91
N ASP A 171 15.09 -12.21 -8.60
CA ASP A 171 14.27 -12.37 -9.80
C ASP A 171 14.20 -11.05 -10.58
N ALA A 172 13.66 -11.10 -11.83
CA ALA A 172 13.40 -9.94 -12.65
C ALA A 172 12.21 -10.17 -13.59
N GLY A 173 11.57 -9.07 -14.01
CA GLY A 173 10.46 -9.07 -14.97
C GLY A 173 9.59 -7.84 -14.82
N SER A 174 8.65 -7.63 -15.75
CA SER A 174 7.77 -6.44 -15.73
C SER A 174 6.42 -6.72 -16.38
N PRO A 175 5.31 -6.29 -15.76
CA PRO A 175 5.17 -5.78 -14.39
C PRO A 175 5.38 -6.88 -13.33
N PHE A 176 5.50 -6.50 -12.05
CA PHE A 176 5.85 -7.44 -10.97
C PHE A 176 5.01 -7.20 -9.72
N TYR A 177 4.27 -8.23 -9.27
CA TYR A 177 3.57 -8.27 -7.96
C TYR A 177 3.99 -9.50 -7.16
N LEU A 178 3.95 -9.39 -5.85
CA LEU A 178 4.43 -10.44 -4.95
C LEU A 178 3.62 -10.51 -3.64
N SER A 179 3.73 -11.66 -2.96
CA SER A 179 3.24 -11.89 -1.61
C SER A 179 4.19 -12.81 -0.85
N TRP A 180 4.56 -12.44 0.36
CA TRP A 180 5.37 -13.30 1.21
C TRP A 180 4.63 -14.53 1.71
N ALA A 181 5.31 -15.67 1.71
CA ALA A 181 4.90 -16.80 2.53
C ALA A 181 5.07 -16.45 4.02
N PRO A 182 4.18 -16.89 4.92
CA PRO A 182 4.30 -16.60 6.35
C PRO A 182 5.62 -17.05 6.99
N THR A 183 6.33 -17.97 6.34
CA THR A 183 7.64 -18.46 6.81
C THR A 183 8.82 -17.55 6.46
N GLY A 184 8.61 -16.52 5.63
CA GLY A 184 9.68 -15.66 5.11
C GLY A 184 10.68 -16.35 4.18
N LYS A 185 10.41 -17.57 3.71
CA LYS A 185 11.34 -18.37 2.89
C LYS A 185 10.97 -18.41 1.40
N GLN A 186 9.79 -18.00 1.06
CA GLN A 186 9.25 -18.01 -0.31
C GLN A 186 8.35 -16.82 -0.54
N LEU A 187 8.16 -16.52 -1.80
CA LEU A 187 7.21 -15.53 -2.31
C LEU A 187 6.24 -16.21 -3.27
N LEU A 188 5.04 -15.72 -3.37
CA LEU A 188 4.14 -15.95 -4.49
C LEU A 188 4.27 -14.76 -5.41
N VAL A 189 4.61 -14.97 -6.68
CA VAL A 189 4.89 -13.88 -7.63
C VAL A 189 3.97 -13.97 -8.85
N HIS A 190 3.52 -12.81 -9.32
CA HIS A 190 2.85 -12.62 -10.60
C HIS A 190 3.68 -11.64 -11.42
N VAL A 191 4.27 -12.12 -12.50
CA VAL A 191 5.22 -11.36 -13.31
C VAL A 191 4.80 -11.38 -14.77
N GLY A 192 4.70 -10.22 -15.38
CA GLY A 192 4.26 -10.10 -16.75
C GLY A 192 2.84 -10.63 -16.97
N THR A 193 2.63 -11.33 -18.07
CA THR A 193 1.35 -11.92 -18.48
C THR A 193 1.35 -13.44 -18.41
N ASP A 194 2.45 -14.08 -18.06
CA ASP A 194 2.70 -15.50 -18.24
C ASP A 194 3.28 -16.22 -17.02
N ARG A 195 3.74 -15.49 -15.99
CA ARG A 195 4.38 -16.10 -14.82
C ARG A 195 3.53 -15.94 -13.57
N LEU A 196 3.17 -17.06 -12.97
CA LEU A 196 2.54 -17.17 -11.65
C LEU A 196 3.23 -18.31 -10.91
N ASP A 197 4.18 -17.96 -10.06
CA ASP A 197 5.14 -18.91 -9.48
C ASP A 197 5.25 -18.75 -7.96
N ARG A 198 5.67 -19.83 -7.30
CA ARG A 198 6.34 -19.73 -6.01
C ARG A 198 7.84 -19.51 -6.27
N LEU A 199 8.38 -18.48 -5.67
CA LEU A 199 9.78 -18.09 -5.76
C LEU A 199 10.44 -18.30 -4.39
N ALA A 200 11.43 -19.16 -4.29
CA ALA A 200 12.25 -19.27 -3.09
C ALA A 200 13.23 -18.09 -3.01
N ILE A 201 13.66 -17.75 -1.80
CA ILE A 201 14.62 -16.63 -1.60
C ILE A 201 16.00 -16.87 -2.22
N ASP A 202 16.31 -18.10 -2.65
CA ASP A 202 17.50 -18.46 -3.41
C ASP A 202 17.34 -18.31 -4.93
N GLY A 203 16.20 -17.79 -5.39
CA GLY A 203 15.87 -17.61 -6.81
C GLY A 203 15.23 -18.83 -7.48
N THR A 204 14.96 -19.92 -6.77
CA THR A 204 14.34 -21.12 -7.35
C THR A 204 12.86 -20.91 -7.59
N HIS A 205 12.40 -21.13 -8.83
CA HIS A 205 11.01 -21.03 -9.25
C HIS A 205 10.26 -22.36 -9.23
N THR A 206 9.00 -22.33 -8.84
CA THR A 206 8.04 -23.44 -8.98
C THR A 206 6.75 -22.91 -9.53
N SER A 207 6.41 -23.23 -10.78
CA SER A 207 5.18 -22.77 -11.41
C SER A 207 3.94 -23.35 -10.74
N LEU A 208 2.87 -22.54 -10.64
CA LEU A 208 1.56 -23.01 -10.20
C LEU A 208 0.82 -23.79 -11.29
N GLY A 209 1.25 -23.71 -12.55
CA GLY A 209 0.66 -24.41 -13.68
C GLY A 209 -0.66 -23.81 -14.19
N ASP A 210 -1.12 -22.68 -13.59
CA ASP A 210 -2.26 -21.91 -14.12
C ASP A 210 -1.73 -20.80 -15.05
N VAL A 211 -2.51 -20.48 -16.10
CA VAL A 211 -2.26 -19.30 -16.92
C VAL A 211 -2.75 -18.09 -16.14
N PRO A 212 -1.89 -17.09 -15.87
CA PRO A 212 -2.29 -15.89 -15.14
C PRO A 212 -3.50 -15.21 -15.79
N GLY A 213 -4.37 -14.64 -14.96
CA GLY A 213 -5.48 -13.79 -15.40
C GLY A 213 -5.04 -12.32 -15.57
N THR A 214 -5.95 -11.40 -15.25
CA THR A 214 -5.62 -9.98 -15.14
C THR A 214 -4.47 -9.79 -14.16
N PHE A 215 -3.56 -8.87 -14.47
CA PHE A 215 -2.43 -8.54 -13.60
C PHE A 215 -2.94 -7.94 -12.27
N THR A 216 -2.84 -8.71 -11.21
CA THR A 216 -3.26 -8.39 -9.83
C THR A 216 -2.24 -8.94 -8.86
N ALA A 217 -2.17 -8.36 -7.66
CA ALA A 217 -1.30 -8.87 -6.62
C ALA A 217 -1.83 -10.23 -6.11
N PRO A 218 -1.07 -11.32 -6.24
CA PRO A 218 -1.45 -12.58 -5.64
C PRO A 218 -1.30 -12.50 -4.12
N VAL A 219 -1.98 -13.35 -3.38
CA VAL A 219 -1.92 -13.37 -1.91
C VAL A 219 -1.61 -14.77 -1.41
N TRP A 220 -0.56 -14.88 -0.59
CA TRP A 220 -0.32 -16.04 0.24
C TRP A 220 -1.01 -15.81 1.58
N THR A 221 -1.95 -16.65 1.95
CA THR A 221 -2.71 -16.48 3.19
C THR A 221 -1.87 -16.84 4.42
N ALA A 222 -2.25 -16.30 5.58
CA ALA A 222 -1.51 -16.50 6.84
C ALA A 222 -1.46 -17.96 7.32
N ASP A 223 -2.35 -18.84 6.79
CA ASP A 223 -2.32 -20.28 7.09
C ASP A 223 -1.09 -21.01 6.49
N GLY A 224 -0.33 -20.33 5.62
CA GLY A 224 0.84 -20.86 4.94
C GLY A 224 0.53 -21.92 3.89
N ARG A 225 -0.74 -22.17 3.60
CA ARG A 225 -1.20 -23.25 2.71
C ARG A 225 -2.00 -22.79 1.52
N THR A 226 -2.70 -21.66 1.63
CA THR A 226 -3.61 -21.20 0.60
C THR A 226 -3.02 -20.04 -0.20
N PHE A 227 -3.17 -20.09 -1.52
CA PHE A 227 -2.87 -18.99 -2.45
C PHE A 227 -4.17 -18.45 -3.02
N ILE A 228 -4.30 -17.14 -3.13
CA ILE A 228 -5.43 -16.50 -3.82
C ILE A 228 -4.88 -15.65 -4.97
N TYR A 229 -5.36 -15.90 -6.19
CA TYR A 229 -4.88 -15.27 -7.41
C TYR A 229 -5.93 -15.29 -8.53
N ALA A 230 -5.76 -14.40 -9.51
CA ALA A 230 -6.54 -14.42 -10.74
C ALA A 230 -5.91 -15.33 -11.79
N ALA A 231 -6.71 -16.16 -12.44
CA ALA A 231 -6.27 -17.05 -13.52
C ALA A 231 -7.26 -17.04 -14.70
N GLN A 232 -6.77 -17.40 -15.88
CA GLN A 232 -7.62 -17.62 -17.05
C GLN A 232 -8.46 -18.90 -16.89
N SER A 233 -9.63 -18.92 -17.51
CA SER A 233 -10.49 -20.09 -17.57
C SER A 233 -10.36 -20.77 -18.94
N SER A 234 -10.33 -22.11 -18.97
CA SER A 234 -10.23 -22.89 -20.21
C SER A 234 -11.40 -22.66 -21.18
N GLY A 235 -12.56 -22.27 -20.66
CA GLY A 235 -13.77 -21.94 -21.44
C GLY A 235 -13.90 -20.46 -21.82
N GLY A 236 -12.85 -19.66 -21.63
CA GLY A 236 -12.87 -18.20 -21.78
C GLY A 236 -13.27 -17.48 -20.49
N GLY A 237 -12.91 -16.18 -20.41
CA GLY A 237 -13.04 -15.38 -19.18
C GLY A 237 -11.97 -15.73 -18.14
N GLN A 238 -12.21 -15.28 -16.91
CA GLN A 238 -11.24 -15.38 -15.83
C GLN A 238 -11.91 -15.89 -14.54
N ARG A 239 -11.08 -16.32 -13.62
CA ARG A 239 -11.51 -16.83 -12.30
C ARG A 239 -10.60 -16.31 -11.21
N LEU A 240 -11.17 -15.99 -10.06
CA LEU A 240 -10.46 -15.84 -8.81
C LEU A 240 -10.38 -17.20 -8.15
N VAL A 241 -9.19 -17.65 -7.83
CA VAL A 241 -8.91 -19.02 -7.36
C VAL A 241 -8.32 -18.96 -5.96
N ALA A 242 -8.81 -19.84 -5.08
CA ALA A 242 -8.10 -20.24 -3.87
C ALA A 242 -7.48 -21.63 -4.11
N TYR A 243 -6.16 -21.72 -4.04
CA TYR A 243 -5.40 -22.95 -4.26
C TYR A 243 -4.80 -23.44 -2.94
N ASP A 244 -5.18 -24.64 -2.49
CA ASP A 244 -4.59 -25.30 -1.32
C ASP A 244 -3.34 -26.09 -1.74
N LEU A 245 -2.22 -25.72 -1.18
CA LEU A 245 -0.90 -26.29 -1.48
C LEU A 245 -0.79 -27.76 -1.03
N GLY A 246 -1.47 -28.13 0.06
CA GLY A 246 -1.37 -29.50 0.62
C GLY A 246 -2.19 -30.53 -0.15
N THR A 247 -3.38 -30.14 -0.62
CA THR A 247 -4.29 -31.01 -1.36
C THR A 247 -4.24 -30.81 -2.87
N HIS A 248 -3.56 -29.76 -3.35
CA HIS A 248 -3.55 -29.30 -4.73
C HIS A 248 -4.97 -28.93 -5.27
N HIS A 249 -5.93 -28.75 -4.38
CA HIS A 249 -7.30 -28.36 -4.74
C HIS A 249 -7.36 -26.89 -5.15
N ARG A 250 -8.14 -26.60 -6.20
CA ARG A 250 -8.43 -25.25 -6.69
C ARG A 250 -9.92 -24.97 -6.53
N GLU A 251 -10.25 -24.13 -5.57
CA GLU A 251 -11.60 -23.60 -5.39
C GLU A 251 -11.77 -22.34 -6.24
N VAL A 252 -12.85 -22.25 -7.01
CA VAL A 252 -13.19 -21.05 -7.77
C VAL A 252 -14.08 -20.16 -6.92
N LEU A 253 -13.51 -19.05 -6.41
CA LEU A 253 -14.23 -18.08 -5.58
C LEU A 253 -15.17 -17.19 -6.40
N ALA A 254 -14.74 -16.78 -7.60
CA ALA A 254 -15.54 -15.99 -8.52
C ALA A 254 -15.14 -16.25 -9.97
N ARG A 255 -16.11 -16.09 -10.90
CA ARG A 255 -15.86 -16.05 -12.35
C ARG A 255 -16.19 -14.65 -12.84
N PHE A 256 -15.35 -14.10 -13.71
CA PHE A 256 -15.50 -12.71 -14.15
C PHE A 256 -14.96 -12.50 -15.58
N ASN A 257 -15.37 -11.38 -16.17
CA ASN A 257 -14.83 -10.85 -17.42
C ASN A 257 -14.49 -9.39 -17.22
N GLY A 258 -13.21 -9.05 -17.35
CA GLY A 258 -12.69 -7.69 -17.12
C GLY A 258 -11.48 -7.70 -16.19
N THR A 259 -11.23 -6.58 -15.54
CA THR A 259 -10.17 -6.43 -14.54
C THR A 259 -10.75 -6.62 -13.15
N ILE A 260 -10.16 -7.49 -12.37
CA ILE A 260 -10.50 -7.66 -10.95
C ILE A 260 -9.46 -6.94 -10.11
N SER A 261 -9.91 -6.34 -9.02
CA SER A 261 -9.08 -5.93 -7.88
C SER A 261 -9.54 -6.69 -6.65
N PHE A 262 -8.61 -7.21 -5.86
CA PHE A 262 -8.98 -7.93 -4.64
C PHE A 262 -7.94 -7.81 -3.54
N VAL A 263 -8.40 -7.92 -2.28
CA VAL A 263 -7.56 -8.07 -1.08
C VAL A 263 -8.14 -9.14 -0.18
N VAL A 264 -7.28 -9.87 0.50
CA VAL A 264 -7.66 -10.98 1.39
C VAL A 264 -7.57 -10.53 2.84
N SER A 265 -8.54 -10.90 3.67
CA SER A 265 -8.47 -10.62 5.11
C SER A 265 -7.27 -11.31 5.76
N PRO A 266 -6.68 -10.75 6.83
CA PRO A 266 -5.51 -11.32 7.48
C PRO A 266 -5.69 -12.78 7.94
N ASP A 267 -6.91 -13.16 8.31
CA ASP A 267 -7.27 -14.55 8.68
C ASP A 267 -7.47 -15.48 7.47
N GLY A 268 -7.42 -14.94 6.24
CA GLY A 268 -7.65 -15.69 5.00
C GLY A 268 -9.09 -16.12 4.75
N GLN A 269 -10.05 -15.75 5.62
CA GLN A 269 -11.43 -16.23 5.55
C GLN A 269 -12.31 -15.39 4.64
N ARG A 270 -11.93 -14.16 4.34
CA ARG A 270 -12.71 -13.25 3.49
C ARG A 270 -11.88 -12.68 2.36
N VAL A 271 -12.52 -12.46 1.23
CA VAL A 271 -11.91 -11.79 0.07
C VAL A 271 -12.79 -10.62 -0.33
N ALA A 272 -12.27 -9.41 -0.22
CA ALA A 272 -12.90 -8.24 -0.79
C ALA A 272 -12.48 -8.10 -2.25
N PHE A 273 -13.42 -7.87 -3.15
CA PHE A 273 -13.13 -7.76 -4.58
C PHE A 273 -14.12 -6.87 -5.31
N GLN A 274 -13.70 -6.31 -6.43
CA GLN A 274 -14.54 -5.65 -7.42
C GLN A 274 -14.09 -6.01 -8.83
N VAL A 275 -15.00 -5.90 -9.80
CA VAL A 275 -14.69 -6.18 -11.21
C VAL A 275 -15.10 -5.01 -12.08
N LEU A 276 -14.19 -4.60 -12.96
CA LEU A 276 -14.37 -3.54 -13.93
C LEU A 276 -14.30 -4.11 -15.36
N ARG A 277 -15.05 -3.51 -16.27
CA ARG A 277 -14.89 -3.70 -17.73
C ARG A 277 -14.68 -2.33 -18.36
N GLY A 278 -13.43 -2.02 -18.68
CA GLY A 278 -13.03 -0.64 -18.96
C GLY A 278 -13.34 0.25 -17.77
N SER A 279 -14.12 1.30 -17.94
CA SER A 279 -14.54 2.23 -16.89
C SER A 279 -15.88 1.85 -16.21
N THR A 280 -16.44 0.70 -16.53
CA THR A 280 -17.73 0.27 -16.00
C THR A 280 -17.55 -0.71 -14.84
N VAL A 281 -18.16 -0.43 -13.70
CA VAL A 281 -18.24 -1.36 -12.58
C VAL A 281 -19.23 -2.48 -12.96
N VAL A 282 -18.70 -3.71 -13.12
CA VAL A 282 -19.50 -4.90 -13.42
C VAL A 282 -19.91 -5.59 -12.13
N THR A 283 -18.96 -5.76 -11.21
CA THR A 283 -19.23 -6.22 -9.85
C THR A 283 -18.78 -5.13 -8.89
N PRO A 284 -19.70 -4.51 -8.14
CA PRO A 284 -19.36 -3.55 -7.08
C PRO A 284 -18.49 -4.19 -6.00
N LEU A 285 -17.81 -3.37 -5.20
CA LEU A 285 -17.02 -3.86 -4.08
C LEU A 285 -17.87 -4.76 -3.19
N SER A 286 -17.46 -6.00 -3.10
CA SER A 286 -18.15 -7.09 -2.42
C SER A 286 -17.16 -7.93 -1.62
N VAL A 287 -17.63 -8.58 -0.57
CA VAL A 287 -16.85 -9.51 0.26
C VAL A 287 -17.41 -10.92 0.09
N ILE A 288 -16.54 -11.84 -0.27
CA ILE A 288 -16.82 -13.28 -0.22
C ILE A 288 -16.38 -13.80 1.15
N ASP A 289 -17.29 -14.41 1.87
CA ASP A 289 -16.98 -15.25 3.02
C ASP A 289 -16.66 -16.66 2.52
N ARG A 290 -15.43 -17.10 2.63
CA ARG A 290 -14.95 -18.40 2.10
C ARG A 290 -15.52 -19.60 2.86
N THR A 291 -15.90 -19.43 4.12
CA THR A 291 -16.48 -20.50 4.94
C THR A 291 -17.91 -20.82 4.51
N THR A 292 -18.68 -19.77 4.20
CA THR A 292 -20.10 -19.91 3.90
C THR A 292 -20.43 -19.79 2.41
N GLY A 293 -19.49 -19.30 1.59
CA GLY A 293 -19.71 -18.96 0.18
C GLY A 293 -20.61 -17.74 -0.03
N LYS A 294 -21.00 -17.04 1.03
CA LYS A 294 -21.86 -15.86 0.94
C LYS A 294 -21.11 -14.65 0.41
N ILE A 295 -21.80 -13.87 -0.42
CA ILE A 295 -21.26 -12.61 -0.96
C ILE A 295 -22.07 -11.46 -0.37
N HIS A 296 -21.35 -10.51 0.25
CA HIS A 296 -21.91 -9.29 0.80
C HIS A 296 -21.45 -8.09 -0.02
N ARG A 297 -22.38 -7.26 -0.48
CA ARG A 297 -22.05 -6.01 -1.15
C ARG A 297 -21.62 -4.97 -0.11
N VAL A 298 -20.48 -4.33 -0.33
CA VAL A 298 -19.89 -3.31 0.56
C VAL A 298 -20.18 -1.90 0.05
N ALA A 299 -19.99 -1.67 -1.25
CA ALA A 299 -20.26 -0.38 -1.89
C ALA A 299 -21.03 -0.61 -3.19
N THR A 300 -21.67 0.45 -3.68
CA THR A 300 -22.44 0.42 -4.96
C THR A 300 -21.65 0.99 -6.12
N GLU A 301 -20.62 1.78 -5.83
CA GLU A 301 -19.80 2.48 -6.81
C GLU A 301 -18.38 1.94 -6.82
N TYR A 302 -17.55 2.45 -7.73
CA TYR A 302 -16.14 2.12 -7.81
C TYR A 302 -15.40 2.57 -6.55
N SER A 303 -14.57 1.69 -6.00
CA SER A 303 -13.64 2.00 -4.91
C SER A 303 -12.20 1.91 -5.43
N PRO A 304 -11.44 3.03 -5.52
CA PRO A 304 -10.05 3.02 -5.98
C PRO A 304 -9.11 2.17 -5.11
N ALA A 305 -9.43 2.03 -3.82
CA ALA A 305 -8.66 1.20 -2.90
C ALA A 305 -9.51 0.73 -1.73
N PHE A 306 -9.14 -0.42 -1.15
CA PHE A 306 -9.78 -0.97 0.04
C PHE A 306 -8.79 -1.80 0.86
N PHE A 307 -8.92 -1.75 2.19
CA PHE A 307 -7.93 -2.31 3.12
C PHE A 307 -8.64 -2.98 4.30
N TRP A 308 -8.28 -4.22 4.59
CA TRP A 308 -8.78 -4.93 5.75
C TRP A 308 -8.19 -4.38 7.05
N SER A 309 -8.99 -4.38 8.11
CA SER A 309 -8.50 -4.22 9.48
C SER A 309 -7.60 -5.41 9.88
N PRO A 310 -6.69 -5.24 10.85
CA PRO A 310 -5.79 -6.32 11.28
C PRO A 310 -6.50 -7.60 11.74
N ARG A 311 -7.75 -7.47 12.23
CA ARG A 311 -8.58 -8.62 12.62
C ARG A 311 -9.42 -9.20 11.49
N GLY A 312 -9.42 -8.57 10.31
CA GLY A 312 -10.25 -8.97 9.17
C GLY A 312 -11.76 -8.78 9.38
N ASP A 313 -12.16 -8.09 10.43
CA ASP A 313 -13.57 -7.84 10.79
C ASP A 313 -14.15 -6.61 10.09
N LYS A 314 -13.31 -5.62 9.76
CA LYS A 314 -13.72 -4.39 9.07
C LYS A 314 -12.98 -4.24 7.74
N LEU A 315 -13.65 -3.60 6.78
CA LEU A 315 -13.05 -3.22 5.49
C LEU A 315 -13.17 -1.72 5.31
N LEU A 316 -12.03 -1.06 5.15
CA LEU A 316 -11.93 0.32 4.74
C LEU A 316 -12.00 0.40 3.22
N SER A 317 -12.80 1.31 2.67
CA SER A 317 -12.93 1.54 1.22
C SER A 317 -12.86 3.03 0.91
N LEU A 318 -12.11 3.40 -0.13
CA LEU A 318 -12.02 4.77 -0.59
C LEU A 318 -13.13 5.04 -1.60
N LEU A 319 -14.00 6.01 -1.33
CA LEU A 319 -15.20 6.29 -2.12
C LEU A 319 -15.08 7.68 -2.77
N PRO A 320 -15.01 7.79 -4.11
CA PRO A 320 -14.93 9.06 -4.79
C PRO A 320 -16.30 9.76 -4.80
N GLU A 321 -16.30 11.06 -4.58
CA GLU A 321 -17.50 11.91 -4.65
C GLU A 321 -17.23 13.14 -5.53
N LEU A 322 -17.78 13.15 -6.73
CA LEU A 322 -17.63 14.27 -7.67
C LEU A 322 -18.65 15.36 -7.38
N THR A 323 -18.16 16.54 -7.05
CA THR A 323 -18.96 17.76 -6.97
C THR A 323 -18.68 18.67 -8.17
N PRO A 324 -19.48 19.74 -8.41
CA PRO A 324 -19.19 20.70 -9.48
C PRO A 324 -17.83 21.41 -9.34
N GLN A 325 -17.29 21.52 -8.12
CA GLN A 325 -16.07 22.27 -7.84
C GLN A 325 -14.81 21.39 -7.89
N ARG A 326 -14.91 20.16 -7.35
CA ARG A 326 -13.75 19.24 -7.27
C ARG A 326 -14.18 17.80 -6.99
N LEU A 327 -13.21 16.88 -7.15
CA LEU A 327 -13.34 15.51 -6.71
C LEU A 327 -12.94 15.42 -5.22
N TRP A 328 -13.89 14.95 -4.42
CA TRP A 328 -13.71 14.60 -3.02
C TRP A 328 -13.65 13.09 -2.86
N PHE A 329 -13.17 12.65 -1.73
CA PHE A 329 -13.23 11.27 -1.29
C PHE A 329 -13.81 11.17 0.12
N ARG A 330 -14.36 10.00 0.44
CA ARG A 330 -14.75 9.60 1.79
C ARG A 330 -14.15 8.24 2.07
N TRP A 331 -13.86 7.95 3.31
CA TRP A 331 -13.67 6.57 3.70
C TRP A 331 -15.02 5.94 4.02
N GLY A 332 -15.29 4.76 3.44
CA GLY A 332 -16.36 3.87 3.83
C GLY A 332 -15.80 2.80 4.76
N VAL A 333 -16.45 2.54 5.85
CA VAL A 333 -16.12 1.44 6.78
C VAL A 333 -17.26 0.44 6.76
N TRP A 334 -16.97 -0.78 6.31
CA TRP A 334 -17.87 -1.91 6.42
C TRP A 334 -17.48 -2.74 7.64
N ASP A 335 -18.48 -3.14 8.45
CA ASP A 335 -18.32 -3.94 9.66
C ASP A 335 -19.46 -4.97 9.70
N HIS A 336 -19.15 -6.24 9.38
CA HIS A 336 -20.07 -7.39 9.45
C HIS A 336 -21.48 -7.16 8.85
N GLY A 337 -21.58 -6.39 7.77
CA GLY A 337 -22.85 -6.13 7.08
C GLY A 337 -23.47 -4.76 7.35
N SER A 338 -22.99 -4.02 8.33
CA SER A 338 -23.25 -2.59 8.49
C SER A 338 -22.16 -1.75 7.83
N SER A 339 -22.51 -0.51 7.41
CA SER A 339 -21.53 0.39 6.79
C SER A 339 -21.83 1.83 7.18
N PHE A 340 -20.79 2.63 7.33
CA PHE A 340 -20.88 4.07 7.46
C PHE A 340 -19.80 4.77 6.64
N THR A 341 -19.89 6.08 6.48
CA THR A 341 -18.89 6.89 5.78
C THR A 341 -18.39 8.03 6.66
N THR A 342 -17.15 8.43 6.45
CA THR A 342 -16.52 9.57 7.13
C THR A 342 -16.89 10.91 6.46
N GLY A 343 -16.34 12.00 7.00
CA GLY A 343 -16.30 13.30 6.31
C GLY A 343 -15.52 13.26 5.00
N ARG A 344 -15.64 14.31 4.20
CA ARG A 344 -14.93 14.44 2.91
C ARG A 344 -13.48 14.86 3.13
N PHE A 345 -12.62 14.38 2.25
CA PHE A 345 -11.24 14.83 2.18
C PHE A 345 -10.69 14.69 0.74
N VAL A 346 -9.54 15.30 0.49
CA VAL A 346 -8.76 15.05 -0.72
C VAL A 346 -7.47 14.39 -0.31
N PRO A 347 -7.20 13.15 -0.76
CA PRO A 347 -5.97 12.46 -0.45
C PRO A 347 -4.74 13.27 -0.84
N SER A 348 -3.66 13.12 -0.09
CA SER A 348 -2.39 13.75 -0.44
C SER A 348 -1.91 13.28 -1.82
N LEU A 349 -1.11 14.13 -2.48
CA LEU A 349 -0.53 13.78 -3.78
C LEU A 349 0.38 12.54 -3.70
N VAL A 350 1.12 12.40 -2.60
CA VAL A 350 2.00 11.24 -2.35
C VAL A 350 1.18 9.97 -2.29
N PHE A 351 0.11 9.92 -1.49
CA PHE A 351 -0.75 8.75 -1.41
C PHE A 351 -1.40 8.43 -2.77
N SER A 352 -1.94 9.46 -3.45
CA SER A 352 -2.66 9.29 -4.71
C SER A 352 -1.77 8.80 -5.86
N ARG A 353 -0.51 9.28 -5.93
CA ARG A 353 0.42 8.96 -7.01
C ARG A 353 1.23 7.71 -6.75
N ASP A 354 1.76 7.56 -5.53
CA ASP A 354 2.78 6.56 -5.25
C ASP A 354 2.17 5.25 -4.69
N TYR A 355 0.98 5.30 -4.08
CA TYR A 355 0.37 4.14 -3.41
C TYR A 355 -0.96 3.69 -4.04
N LEU A 356 -1.85 4.62 -4.33
CA LEU A 356 -3.22 4.30 -4.72
C LEU A 356 -3.31 3.44 -5.99
N GLN A 357 -2.42 3.67 -6.95
CA GLN A 357 -2.41 2.92 -8.21
C GLN A 357 -2.02 1.44 -8.04
N PHE A 358 -1.30 1.13 -6.96
CA PHE A 358 -0.78 -0.19 -6.66
C PHE A 358 -1.31 -0.70 -5.30
N PHE A 359 -2.51 -0.24 -4.91
CA PHE A 359 -3.03 -0.48 -3.55
C PHE A 359 -3.07 -1.96 -3.17
N GLU A 360 -3.33 -2.88 -4.11
CA GLU A 360 -3.35 -4.32 -3.84
C GLU A 360 -2.00 -4.83 -3.32
N GLN A 361 -0.90 -4.32 -3.88
CA GLN A 361 0.44 -4.65 -3.43
C GLN A 361 0.74 -3.98 -2.08
N TYR A 362 0.40 -2.68 -1.94
CA TYR A 362 0.63 -1.94 -0.70
C TYR A 362 -0.27 -2.40 0.45
N ALA A 363 -1.45 -2.97 0.18
CA ALA A 363 -2.30 -3.56 1.21
C ALA A 363 -1.64 -4.74 1.95
N GLN A 364 -0.56 -5.30 1.40
CA GLN A 364 0.22 -6.39 2.00
C GLN A 364 1.45 -5.90 2.80
N SER A 365 1.86 -4.64 2.63
CA SER A 365 3.10 -4.10 3.23
C SER A 365 2.92 -2.80 4.00
N MET A 366 1.71 -2.22 3.98
CA MET A 366 1.39 -0.95 4.62
C MET A 366 0.11 -1.11 5.45
N SER A 367 0.10 -0.62 6.68
CA SER A 367 -1.12 -0.55 7.48
C SER A 367 -1.61 0.89 7.59
N LEU A 368 -2.87 1.12 7.21
CA LEU A 368 -3.60 2.34 7.58
C LEU A 368 -4.29 2.19 8.94
N TRP A 369 -4.60 0.99 9.36
CA TRP A 369 -5.31 0.68 10.57
C TRP A 369 -4.42 0.65 11.81
N SER A 370 -4.96 1.08 12.96
CA SER A 370 -4.39 0.78 14.27
C SER A 370 -4.37 -0.74 14.50
N PRO A 371 -3.41 -1.28 15.28
CA PRO A 371 -3.31 -2.72 15.54
C PRO A 371 -4.58 -3.34 16.11
N ASP A 372 -5.35 -2.58 16.88
CA ASP A 372 -6.62 -3.01 17.47
C ASP A 372 -7.84 -2.84 16.53
N GLY A 373 -7.67 -2.18 15.37
CA GLY A 373 -8.74 -1.91 14.41
C GLY A 373 -9.77 -0.88 14.89
N SER A 374 -9.45 -0.07 15.90
CA SER A 374 -10.35 0.97 16.43
C SER A 374 -10.29 2.28 15.65
N ALA A 375 -9.20 2.53 14.94
CA ALA A 375 -8.97 3.75 14.15
C ALA A 375 -8.12 3.47 12.92
N PHE A 376 -8.02 4.45 12.04
CA PHE A 376 -7.11 4.42 10.89
C PHE A 376 -6.52 5.81 10.62
N VAL A 377 -5.36 5.83 9.93
CA VAL A 377 -4.61 7.03 9.60
C VAL A 377 -4.68 7.31 8.10
N TYR A 378 -4.73 8.59 7.73
CA TYR A 378 -4.64 9.03 6.34
C TYR A 378 -4.01 10.41 6.24
N ALA A 379 -3.45 10.75 5.08
CA ALA A 379 -2.92 12.09 4.79
C ALA A 379 -3.75 12.78 3.70
N GLY A 380 -4.06 14.05 3.89
CA GLY A 380 -4.83 14.83 2.92
C GLY A 380 -5.41 16.12 3.47
N GLU A 381 -6.19 16.79 2.61
CA GLU A 381 -6.93 18.02 2.94
C GLU A 381 -8.35 17.66 3.40
N SER A 382 -8.73 18.03 4.61
CA SER A 382 -10.07 17.82 5.15
C SER A 382 -11.07 18.85 4.60
N GLU A 383 -12.35 18.45 4.46
CA GLU A 383 -13.45 19.36 4.13
C GLU A 383 -13.63 20.49 5.15
N SER A 384 -13.34 20.23 6.42
CA SER A 384 -13.36 21.24 7.48
C SER A 384 -12.20 22.24 7.43
N GLY A 385 -11.28 22.06 6.49
CA GLY A 385 -10.08 22.87 6.31
C GLY A 385 -8.84 22.25 6.96
N GLY A 386 -7.67 22.63 6.44
CA GLY A 386 -6.37 22.11 6.86
C GLY A 386 -5.94 20.86 6.10
N SER A 387 -4.63 20.77 5.91
CA SER A 387 -3.93 19.63 5.30
C SER A 387 -3.01 19.01 6.33
N GLY A 388 -2.84 17.70 6.27
CA GLY A 388 -1.94 16.98 7.17
C GLY A 388 -2.28 15.51 7.28
N VAL A 389 -1.82 14.90 8.34
CA VAL A 389 -2.11 13.54 8.75
C VAL A 389 -3.23 13.56 9.79
N TRP A 390 -4.21 12.71 9.56
CA TRP A 390 -5.42 12.61 10.35
C TRP A 390 -5.60 11.21 10.89
N ILE A 391 -6.01 11.07 12.15
CA ILE A 391 -6.51 9.82 12.73
C ILE A 391 -8.02 9.88 12.72
N GLN A 392 -8.65 8.86 12.14
CA GLN A 392 -10.09 8.70 12.08
C GLN A 392 -10.50 7.51 12.94
N PRO A 393 -11.30 7.71 14.01
CA PRO A 393 -11.92 6.60 14.70
C PRO A 393 -12.83 5.80 13.77
N ALA A 394 -12.78 4.49 13.84
CA ALA A 394 -13.57 3.59 13.02
C ALA A 394 -14.97 3.37 13.63
N THR A 395 -15.61 4.44 14.05
CA THR A 395 -16.98 4.49 14.62
C THR A 395 -17.83 5.49 13.86
N PRO A 396 -19.15 5.25 13.72
CA PRO A 396 -20.06 6.19 13.08
C PRO A 396 -19.99 7.59 13.71
N ASP A 397 -20.13 8.61 12.88
CA ASP A 397 -20.21 10.03 13.26
C ASP A 397 -18.98 10.61 14.01
N ALA A 398 -17.90 9.83 14.14
CA ALA A 398 -16.67 10.31 14.75
C ALA A 398 -15.95 11.29 13.81
N ALA A 399 -15.53 12.44 14.35
CA ALA A 399 -14.70 13.39 13.61
C ALA A 399 -13.24 12.92 13.57
N PRO A 400 -12.50 13.20 12.47
CA PRO A 400 -11.07 12.96 12.41
C PRO A 400 -10.33 13.93 13.35
N VAL A 401 -9.21 13.46 13.89
CA VAL A 401 -8.30 14.23 14.73
C VAL A 401 -7.04 14.53 13.93
N HIS A 402 -6.63 15.80 13.83
CA HIS A 402 -5.37 16.17 13.19
C HIS A 402 -4.20 15.72 14.06
N LEU A 403 -3.30 14.88 13.51
CA LEU A 403 -2.15 14.35 14.22
C LEU A 403 -0.90 15.21 14.02
N ALA A 404 -0.56 15.52 12.77
CA ALA A 404 0.64 16.25 12.40
C ALA A 404 0.54 16.82 10.99
N ASP A 405 1.39 17.77 10.65
CA ASP A 405 1.63 18.15 9.27
C ASP A 405 2.32 16.98 8.55
N GLY A 406 1.82 16.59 7.38
CA GLY A 406 2.38 15.44 6.65
C GLY A 406 1.69 15.17 5.34
N VAL A 407 2.38 14.41 4.49
CA VAL A 407 1.92 14.02 3.15
C VAL A 407 1.70 12.53 3.00
N PHE A 408 2.17 11.74 3.97
CA PHE A 408 1.96 10.30 4.03
C PHE A 408 2.07 9.82 5.48
N ALA A 409 1.31 8.78 5.82
CA ALA A 409 1.40 8.12 7.11
C ALA A 409 1.04 6.63 6.99
N THR A 410 1.66 5.84 7.87
CA THR A 410 1.38 4.41 8.02
C THR A 410 1.46 4.02 9.48
N TRP A 411 0.55 3.15 9.93
CA TRP A 411 0.52 2.67 11.29
C TRP A 411 1.44 1.46 11.47
N SER A 412 2.08 1.34 12.63
CA SER A 412 2.80 0.13 13.01
C SER A 412 1.82 -1.05 13.12
N PRO A 413 2.13 -2.23 12.60
CA PRO A 413 1.25 -3.39 12.72
C PRO A 413 1.21 -4.00 14.13
N ALA A 414 2.14 -3.59 15.02
CA ALA A 414 2.26 -4.07 16.41
C ALA A 414 2.45 -2.91 17.40
#